data_4ae1f95f7c88642a3491aed3db7a198a
#
_entry.id   4ae1f95f7c88642a3491aed3db7a198a
#
_cell.length_a   1.000
_cell.length_b   1.000
_cell.length_c   1.000
_cell.angle_alpha   90.00
_cell.angle_beta   90.00
_cell.angle_gamma   90.00
#
_symmetry.space_group_name_H-M   'P 1'
#
loop_
_entity.id
_entity.type
_entity.pdbx_description
1 polymer ?
#
loop_
_entity_poly.entity_id
_entity_poly.type
_entity_poly.pdbx_seq_one_letter_code
_entity_poly.pdbx_strand_id
1 'polypeptide(L)'
;MDPPAADPPSLIEYPSAFPIKVMGAHADGFVEAVVAIARRFDPAFDAGSVELRPSRAGNYLGVTITVTATSRAQLDELYRTLSTHPMVKVVL
;
A
#
# COMPACT_ATOMS: atom_id res chain seq x y z
N MET A 1 0.63 16.78 -32.36
CA MET A 1 1.01 16.24 -31.92
C MET A 1 0.74 15.89 -30.77
N ASP A 2 0.85 15.30 -30.28
CA ASP A 2 0.48 14.84 -29.28
C ASP A 2 1.20 14.82 -28.25
N PRO A 3 0.95 15.00 -27.50
CA PRO A 3 1.42 15.17 -26.46
C PRO A 3 1.74 14.20 -25.74
N PRO A 4 2.17 13.88 -25.62
CA PRO A 4 2.48 13.11 -25.00
C PRO A 4 2.20 12.74 -23.92
N ALA A 5 2.04 12.33 -23.86
CA ALA A 5 1.86 11.65 -23.04
C ALA A 5 2.19 11.83 -21.85
N ALA A 6 2.56 12.38 -21.73
CA ALA A 6 2.82 12.69 -20.71
C ALA A 6 2.13 12.63 -19.61
N ASP A 7 1.61 12.92 -19.08
CA ASP A 7 0.90 13.01 -18.08
C ASP A 7 0.51 11.82 -17.45
N PRO A 8 1.27 10.89 -17.04
CA PRO A 8 0.88 9.75 -16.31
C PRO A 8 0.03 10.06 -15.11
N PRO A 9 0.34 11.07 -14.32
CA PRO A 9 -0.49 11.30 -13.15
C PRO A 9 -1.91 11.61 -13.48
N SER A 10 -2.13 12.17 -14.64
CA SER A 10 -3.49 12.54 -15.00
C SER A 10 -4.33 11.33 -15.35
N LEU A 11 -3.73 10.15 -15.44
CA LEU A 11 -4.50 8.94 -15.70
C LEU A 11 -5.11 8.37 -14.44
N ILE A 12 -4.72 8.86 -13.26
CA ILE A 12 -5.31 8.39 -12.02
C ILE A 12 -6.48 9.28 -11.68
N GLU A 13 -7.63 8.64 -11.52
CA GLU A 13 -8.83 9.38 -11.12
C GLU A 13 -9.08 9.14 -9.65
N TYR A 14 -9.41 10.20 -8.93
CA TYR A 14 -9.68 10.12 -7.51
C TYR A 14 -11.16 10.42 -7.24
N PRO A 15 -11.75 9.72 -6.30
CA PRO A 15 -11.17 8.62 -5.52
C PRO A 15 -11.15 7.33 -6.31
N SER A 16 -10.24 6.46 -5.99
CA SER A 16 -10.18 5.16 -6.64
C SER A 16 -9.59 4.13 -5.71
N ALA A 17 -9.93 2.86 -5.95
CA ALA A 17 -9.34 1.76 -5.21
C ALA A 17 -7.90 1.58 -5.70
N PHE A 18 -6.96 1.50 -4.75
CA PHE A 18 -5.56 1.47 -5.10
C PHE A 18 -4.86 0.38 -4.30
N PRO A 19 -4.44 -0.71 -4.96
CA PRO A 19 -3.77 -1.80 -4.25
C PRO A 19 -2.28 -1.51 -4.08
N ILE A 20 -1.76 -1.82 -2.91
CA ILE A 20 -0.36 -1.63 -2.57
C ILE A 20 0.14 -2.91 -1.95
N LYS A 21 1.25 -3.44 -2.45
CA LYS A 21 1.85 -4.62 -1.89
C LYS A 21 3.01 -4.21 -0.97
N VAL A 22 2.94 -4.67 0.27
CA VAL A 22 3.93 -4.36 1.29
C VAL A 22 4.60 -5.65 1.69
N MET A 23 5.91 -5.70 1.64
CA MET A 23 6.65 -6.91 2.00
C MET A 23 7.53 -6.65 3.19
N GLY A 24 7.57 -7.61 4.11
CA GLY A 24 8.41 -7.54 5.28
C GLY A 24 8.68 -8.92 5.84
N ALA A 25 9.37 -8.98 6.97
CA ALA A 25 9.61 -10.25 7.63
C ALA A 25 8.28 -10.83 8.11
N HIS A 26 8.16 -12.15 8.02
CA HIS A 26 6.95 -12.81 8.47
C HIS A 26 7.02 -12.93 9.99
N ALA A 27 6.68 -11.87 10.67
CA ALA A 27 6.83 -11.74 12.11
C ALA A 27 5.54 -11.23 12.73
N ASP A 28 5.39 -11.49 14.02
CA ASP A 28 4.20 -11.05 14.76
C ASP A 28 4.10 -9.53 14.69
N GLY A 29 2.88 -9.04 14.48
CA GLY A 29 2.62 -7.62 14.46
C GLY A 29 2.79 -6.97 13.11
N PHE A 30 3.33 -7.66 12.11
CA PHE A 30 3.56 -7.04 10.81
C PHE A 30 2.23 -6.69 10.12
N VAL A 31 1.31 -7.64 10.05
CA VAL A 31 0.02 -7.39 9.39
C VAL A 31 -0.72 -6.27 10.12
N GLU A 32 -0.74 -6.33 11.43
CA GLU A 32 -1.43 -5.32 12.23
C GLU A 32 -0.83 -3.94 12.01
N ALA A 33 0.48 -3.84 11.88
CA ALA A 33 1.13 -2.56 11.63
C ALA A 33 0.72 -2.00 10.28
N VAL A 34 0.70 -2.84 9.25
CA VAL A 34 0.32 -2.40 7.91
C VAL A 34 -1.15 -1.98 7.88
N VAL A 35 -2.01 -2.74 8.53
CA VAL A 35 -3.44 -2.42 8.59
C VAL A 35 -3.66 -1.10 9.33
N ALA A 36 -2.93 -0.88 10.42
CA ALA A 36 -3.07 0.36 11.18
C ALA A 36 -2.67 1.56 10.33
N ILE A 37 -1.62 1.42 9.53
CA ILE A 37 -1.22 2.49 8.62
C ILE A 37 -2.29 2.71 7.56
N ALA A 38 -2.81 1.65 6.97
CA ALA A 38 -3.85 1.79 5.96
C ALA A 38 -5.05 2.56 6.51
N ARG A 39 -5.45 2.26 7.74
CA ARG A 39 -6.60 2.94 8.36
C ARG A 39 -6.34 4.40 8.66
N ARG A 40 -5.09 4.79 8.88
CA ARG A 40 -4.77 6.19 9.09
C ARG A 40 -5.08 7.02 7.86
N PHE A 41 -4.83 6.45 6.69
CA PHE A 41 -5.01 7.16 5.43
C PHE A 41 -6.38 6.92 4.81
N ASP A 42 -7.02 5.82 5.18
CA ASP A 42 -8.35 5.47 4.69
C ASP A 42 -9.18 4.95 5.87
N PRO A 43 -9.91 5.83 6.55
CA PRO A 43 -10.67 5.39 7.73
C PRO A 43 -11.70 4.31 7.43
N ALA A 44 -12.12 4.18 6.18
CA ALA A 44 -13.07 3.14 5.78
C ALA A 44 -12.38 1.88 5.28
N PHE A 45 -11.07 1.76 5.48
CA PHE A 45 -10.32 0.61 5.01
C PHE A 45 -10.91 -0.69 5.55
N ASP A 46 -11.09 -1.66 4.65
CA ASP A 46 -11.65 -2.95 5.01
C ASP A 46 -10.52 -3.94 5.25
N ALA A 47 -10.28 -4.27 6.52
CA ALA A 47 -9.23 -5.22 6.87
C ALA A 47 -9.51 -6.61 6.31
N GLY A 48 -10.77 -6.92 6.03
CA GLY A 48 -11.13 -8.20 5.42
C GLY A 48 -10.69 -8.33 3.98
N SER A 49 -10.32 -7.22 3.34
CA SER A 49 -9.86 -7.26 1.95
C SER A 49 -8.36 -7.49 1.82
N VAL A 50 -7.64 -7.58 2.94
CA VAL A 50 -6.20 -7.78 2.92
C VAL A 50 -5.86 -9.15 2.35
N GLU A 51 -4.88 -9.19 1.46
CA GLU A 51 -4.39 -10.45 0.92
C GLU A 51 -3.00 -10.72 1.45
N LEU A 52 -2.78 -11.94 1.89
CA LEU A 52 -1.49 -12.33 2.46
C LEU A 52 -0.86 -13.37 1.58
N ARG A 53 0.44 -13.21 1.34
CA ARG A 53 1.19 -14.17 0.54
C ARG A 53 2.54 -14.42 1.19
N PRO A 54 2.69 -15.54 1.92
CA PRO A 54 4.00 -15.87 2.50
C PRO A 54 4.98 -16.28 1.40
N SER A 55 6.24 -16.02 1.63
CA SER A 55 7.29 -16.48 0.74
C SER A 55 7.43 -17.98 0.85
N ARG A 56 8.11 -18.58 -0.14
CA ARG A 56 8.24 -20.03 -0.20
C ARG A 56 8.81 -20.61 1.08
N ALA A 57 9.85 -20.01 1.63
CA ALA A 57 10.48 -20.50 2.85
C ALA A 57 9.79 -20.00 4.11
N GLY A 58 8.81 -19.11 4.00
CA GLY A 58 8.08 -18.61 5.15
C GLY A 58 8.76 -17.49 5.91
N ASN A 59 9.90 -16.99 5.42
CA ASN A 59 10.63 -15.94 6.11
C ASN A 59 10.06 -14.54 5.87
N TYR A 60 9.38 -14.36 4.76
CA TYR A 60 8.84 -13.05 4.38
C TYR A 60 7.35 -13.16 4.11
N LEU A 61 6.66 -12.06 4.27
CA LEU A 61 5.22 -12.00 4.04
C LEU A 61 4.90 -10.80 3.18
N GLY A 62 4.13 -11.03 2.12
CA GLY A 62 3.55 -9.95 1.33
C GLY A 62 2.14 -9.66 1.82
N VAL A 63 1.86 -8.40 2.06
CA VAL A 63 0.55 -7.94 2.52
C VAL A 63 0.04 -6.97 1.46
N THR A 64 -1.03 -7.32 0.78
CA THR A 64 -1.64 -6.41 -0.18
C THR A 64 -2.81 -5.71 0.48
N ILE A 65 -2.74 -4.40 0.53
CA ILE A 65 -3.82 -3.57 1.05
C ILE A 65 -4.42 -2.79 -0.12
N THR A 66 -5.73 -2.64 -0.11
CA THR A 66 -6.42 -1.83 -1.11
C THR A 66 -7.03 -0.66 -0.37
N VAL A 67 -6.53 0.53 -0.65
CA VAL A 67 -7.01 1.74 0.00
C VAL A 67 -7.76 2.59 -1.00
N THR A 68 -8.62 3.46 -0.50
CA THR A 68 -9.25 4.46 -1.34
C THR A 68 -8.28 5.63 -1.47
N ALA A 69 -7.74 5.79 -2.66
CA ALA A 69 -6.83 6.89 -2.95
C ALA A 69 -7.64 8.14 -3.23
N THR A 70 -7.38 9.21 -2.50
CA THR A 70 -8.13 10.46 -2.63
C THR A 70 -7.31 11.56 -3.27
N SER A 71 -5.99 11.44 -3.30
CA SER A 71 -5.11 12.43 -3.92
C SER A 71 -3.72 11.86 -4.05
N ARG A 72 -2.92 12.52 -4.90
CA ARG A 72 -1.52 12.15 -5.03
C ARG A 72 -0.78 12.37 -3.73
N ALA A 73 -1.09 13.46 -3.05
CA ALA A 73 -0.42 13.77 -1.79
C ALA A 73 -0.69 12.71 -0.73
N GLN A 74 -1.93 12.21 -0.68
CA GLN A 74 -2.27 11.14 0.26
C GLN A 74 -1.44 9.89 -0.03
N LEU A 75 -1.34 9.51 -1.30
CA LEU A 75 -0.57 8.33 -1.68
C LEU A 75 0.91 8.49 -1.36
N ASP A 76 1.47 9.66 -1.63
CA ASP A 76 2.88 9.91 -1.33
C ASP A 76 3.17 9.75 0.17
N GLU A 77 2.29 10.27 1.01
CA GLU A 77 2.45 10.13 2.45
C GLU A 77 2.28 8.68 2.90
N LEU A 78 1.33 7.98 2.31
CA LEU A 78 1.11 6.58 2.63
C LEU A 78 2.34 5.76 2.28
N TYR A 79 2.88 5.94 1.08
CA TYR A 79 4.07 5.22 0.66
C TYR A 79 5.25 5.55 1.57
N ARG A 80 5.40 6.82 1.94
CA ARG A 80 6.48 7.20 2.85
C ARG A 80 6.32 6.54 4.21
N THR A 81 5.11 6.55 4.75
CA THR A 81 4.85 5.96 6.06
C THR A 81 5.13 4.46 6.05
N LEU A 82 4.71 3.77 4.97
CA LEU A 82 4.97 2.34 4.85
C LEU A 82 6.46 2.08 4.71
N SER A 83 7.12 2.78 3.79
CA SER A 83 8.51 2.45 3.46
C SER A 83 9.48 2.81 4.58
N THR A 84 9.10 3.67 5.51
CA THR A 84 9.96 4.01 6.64
C THR A 84 9.66 3.21 7.88
N HIS A 85 8.64 2.35 7.85
CA HIS A 85 8.32 1.51 9.01
C HIS A 85 9.40 0.43 9.15
N PRO A 86 9.90 0.21 10.38
CA PRO A 86 11.01 -0.74 10.56
C PRO A 86 10.70 -2.16 10.14
N MET A 87 9.44 -2.57 10.15
CA MET A 87 9.09 -3.94 9.75
C MET A 87 8.93 -4.10 8.25
N VAL A 88 8.93 -3.01 7.49
CA VAL A 88 8.69 -3.04 6.05
C VAL A 88 10.02 -3.08 5.32
N LYS A 89 10.14 -4.01 4.36
CA LYS A 89 11.32 -4.13 3.53
C LYS A 89 11.13 -3.46 2.18
N VAL A 90 9.98 -3.68 1.57
CA VAL A 90 9.72 -3.18 0.22
C VAL A 90 8.25 -2.81 0.10
N VAL A 91 7.97 -1.74 -0.62
CA VAL A 91 6.60 -1.36 -0.97
C VAL A 91 6.52 -1.28 -2.49
N LEU A 92 5.58 -1.99 -3.06
CA LEU A 92 5.40 -2.03 -4.52
C LEU A 92 4.10 -1.37 -4.96
#